data_321a92f18919f702f74d61d41d1c818f
#
_entry.id   321a92f18919f702f74d61d41d1c818f
#
_cell.length_a   1.000
_cell.length_b   1.000
_cell.length_c   1.000
_cell.angle_alpha   90.00
_cell.angle_beta   90.00
_cell.angle_gamma   90.00
#
_symmetry.space_group_name_H-M   'P 1'
#
loop_
_entity.id
_entity.type
_entity.pdbx_description
1 polymer ?
#
loop_
_entity_poly.entity_id
_entity_poly.type
_entity_poly.pdbx_seq_one_letter_code
_entity_poly.pdbx_strand_id
1 'polypeptide(L)'
;MSLKPPKKSDLGKSWMKNRRDKARMIQPEYHLIASEGTETEPQYFGAIQRIINSKYRDRIQLKVEGIGDNTVNLLMKARQYVQNNGVVFKHVWIVYDTDDFPAENIDMVAQLCEEYNAQGETIYHAVWSNQCVELWYLLHFMYMDTDIDRSRYWPKLSDWLKNIGAGSYEKNRPDMYEVLRPYMDIAIANAKRLDKQNEGRKPSESAPGTKVYELVEMLRPYLSDTQ
;
A
#
# COMPACT_ATOMS: atom_id res chain seq x y z
N MET A 1 -25.35 -16.55 40.57
CA MET A 1 -26.18 -15.38 40.92
C MET A 1 -27.26 -15.21 39.87
N SER A 2 -28.55 -15.38 40.23
CA SER A 2 -29.67 -15.17 39.30
C SER A 2 -29.85 -13.65 39.08
N LEU A 3 -29.59 -13.18 37.88
CA LEU A 3 -29.86 -11.80 37.51
C LEU A 3 -31.38 -11.59 37.38
N LYS A 4 -32.00 -10.99 38.37
CA LYS A 4 -33.42 -10.58 38.27
C LYS A 4 -33.61 -9.64 37.10
N PRO A 5 -34.67 -9.79 36.29
CA PRO A 5 -34.97 -8.87 35.21
C PRO A 5 -35.21 -7.44 35.76
N PRO A 6 -34.85 -6.38 35.01
CA PRO A 6 -35.03 -5.00 35.45
C PRO A 6 -36.50 -4.68 35.68
N LYS A 7 -36.81 -3.87 36.70
CA LYS A 7 -38.17 -3.39 36.97
C LYS A 7 -38.63 -2.45 35.86
N LYS A 8 -39.93 -2.41 35.56
CA LYS A 8 -40.53 -1.49 34.58
C LYS A 8 -40.11 -0.02 34.80
N SER A 9 -39.93 0.40 36.06
CA SER A 9 -39.46 1.72 36.45
C SER A 9 -38.02 2.03 36.07
N ASP A 10 -37.23 1.05 35.67
CA ASP A 10 -35.83 1.21 35.28
C ASP A 10 -35.65 1.30 33.75
N LEU A 11 -36.73 1.02 33.01
CA LEU A 11 -36.76 1.15 31.57
C LEU A 11 -36.67 2.62 31.16
N GLY A 12 -35.60 3.00 30.50
CA GLY A 12 -35.33 4.38 30.02
C GLY A 12 -34.35 5.19 30.86
N LYS A 13 -33.85 4.68 31.99
CA LYS A 13 -32.79 5.35 32.75
C LYS A 13 -31.47 5.34 31.98
N SER A 14 -30.71 6.41 32.11
CA SER A 14 -29.43 6.62 31.37
C SER A 14 -28.44 5.47 31.52
N TRP A 15 -28.37 4.84 32.71
CA TRP A 15 -27.49 3.70 32.94
C TRP A 15 -27.90 2.41 32.19
N MET A 16 -29.19 2.28 31.81
CA MET A 16 -29.65 1.16 30.96
C MET A 16 -29.36 1.42 29.47
N LYS A 17 -29.43 2.68 29.02
CA LYS A 17 -29.01 3.04 27.67
C LYS A 17 -27.53 2.72 27.44
N ASN A 18 -26.67 3.06 28.40
CA ASN A 18 -25.23 2.80 28.33
C ASN A 18 -24.86 1.30 28.29
N ARG A 19 -25.73 0.39 28.64
CA ARG A 19 -25.48 -1.06 28.53
C ARG A 19 -25.85 -1.65 27.15
N ARG A 20 -26.80 -1.02 26.44
CA ARG A 20 -27.20 -1.44 25.08
C ARG A 20 -26.40 -0.74 24.00
N ASP A 21 -25.97 0.49 24.27
CA ASP A 21 -25.18 1.34 23.36
C ASP A 21 -23.67 1.30 23.61
N LYS A 22 -23.14 0.29 24.28
CA LYS A 22 -21.77 -0.09 24.02
C LYS A 22 -21.75 -0.55 22.58
N ALA A 23 -21.65 0.44 21.67
CA ALA A 23 -21.28 0.20 20.30
C ALA A 23 -20.22 -0.89 20.33
N ARG A 24 -20.45 -2.01 19.63
CA ARG A 24 -19.37 -2.95 19.33
C ARG A 24 -18.27 -2.04 18.81
N MET A 25 -17.19 -1.90 19.57
CA MET A 25 -16.01 -1.22 19.05
C MET A 25 -15.62 -2.02 17.83
N ILE A 26 -16.04 -1.52 16.66
CA ILE A 26 -15.60 -2.06 15.38
C ILE A 26 -14.12 -1.73 15.38
N GLN A 27 -13.28 -2.75 15.51
CA GLN A 27 -11.86 -2.54 15.39
C GLN A 27 -11.59 -2.14 13.94
N PRO A 28 -10.76 -1.12 13.71
CA PRO A 28 -10.38 -0.75 12.35
C PRO A 28 -9.66 -1.91 11.66
N GLU A 29 -9.74 -1.96 10.35
CA GLU A 29 -8.91 -2.86 9.56
C GLU A 29 -7.46 -2.35 9.59
N TYR A 30 -6.53 -3.22 9.99
CA TYR A 30 -5.10 -2.89 9.98
C TYR A 30 -4.45 -3.37 8.69
N HIS A 31 -3.75 -2.45 8.02
CA HIS A 31 -2.94 -2.75 6.84
C HIS A 31 -1.47 -2.45 7.15
N LEU A 32 -0.57 -3.36 6.76
CA LEU A 32 0.86 -3.14 6.79
C LEU A 32 1.36 -2.90 5.37
N ILE A 33 2.12 -1.85 5.16
CA ILE A 33 2.90 -1.61 3.95
C ILE A 33 4.37 -1.77 4.35
N ALA A 34 4.98 -2.84 3.92
CA ALA A 34 6.39 -3.15 4.17
C ALA A 34 7.16 -2.92 2.86
N SER A 35 8.11 -2.00 2.86
CA SER A 35 8.90 -1.67 1.68
C SER A 35 10.35 -2.08 1.81
N GLU A 36 10.95 -2.39 0.67
CA GLU A 36 12.38 -2.67 0.55
C GLU A 36 13.21 -1.43 0.90
N GLY A 37 12.87 -0.29 0.31
CA GLY A 37 13.51 0.98 0.63
C GLY A 37 13.17 1.48 2.03
N THR A 38 14.13 2.17 2.64
CA THR A 38 13.98 2.77 3.97
C THR A 38 13.51 4.23 3.93
N GLU A 39 13.49 4.84 2.75
CA GLU A 39 13.20 6.26 2.59
C GLU A 39 12.16 6.56 1.50
N THR A 40 12.42 6.22 0.24
CA THR A 40 11.59 6.64 -0.91
C THR A 40 10.15 6.17 -0.80
N GLU A 41 9.92 4.85 -0.66
CA GLU A 41 8.60 4.26 -0.53
C GLU A 41 7.95 4.61 0.82
N PRO A 42 8.66 4.56 1.97
CA PRO A 42 8.10 5.00 3.25
C PRO A 42 7.66 6.46 3.26
N GLN A 43 8.36 7.37 2.57
CA GLN A 43 7.93 8.76 2.45
C GLN A 43 6.65 8.90 1.63
N TYR A 44 6.58 8.24 0.47
CA TYR A 44 5.40 8.25 -0.39
C TYR A 44 4.17 7.64 0.31
N PHE A 45 4.29 6.41 0.80
CA PHE A 45 3.18 5.73 1.49
C PHE A 45 2.90 6.31 2.88
N GLY A 46 3.89 6.89 3.54
CA GLY A 46 3.73 7.61 4.80
C GLY A 46 2.85 8.86 4.67
N ALA A 47 2.87 9.53 3.52
CA ALA A 47 1.95 10.62 3.24
C ALA A 47 0.49 10.10 3.16
N ILE A 48 0.26 8.98 2.49
CA ILE A 48 -1.02 8.28 2.43
C ILE A 48 -1.46 7.84 3.83
N GLN A 49 -0.57 7.24 4.61
CA GLN A 49 -0.82 6.83 5.99
C GLN A 49 -1.30 8.00 6.85
N ARG A 50 -0.61 9.15 6.79
CA ARG A 50 -1.00 10.34 7.58
C ARG A 50 -2.42 10.79 7.26
N ILE A 51 -2.80 10.83 5.98
CA ILE A 51 -4.14 11.21 5.54
C ILE A 51 -5.20 10.22 6.07
N ILE A 52 -5.00 8.94 5.84
CA ILE A 52 -5.97 7.90 6.18
C ILE A 52 -6.11 7.78 7.70
N ASN A 53 -5.01 7.67 8.44
CA ASN A 53 -5.04 7.48 9.88
C ASN A 53 -5.61 8.70 10.62
N SER A 54 -5.52 9.91 10.06
CA SER A 54 -6.13 11.10 10.65
C SER A 54 -7.64 11.17 10.44
N LYS A 55 -8.12 10.76 9.25
CA LYS A 55 -9.54 10.91 8.87
C LYS A 55 -10.39 9.66 9.20
N TYR A 56 -9.81 8.47 9.13
CA TYR A 56 -10.54 7.19 9.15
C TYR A 56 -10.07 6.21 10.22
N ARG A 57 -9.47 6.72 11.31
CA ARG A 57 -8.86 5.89 12.36
C ARG A 57 -9.74 4.78 12.93
N ASP A 58 -11.08 4.94 12.88
CA ASP A 58 -12.04 3.96 13.39
C ASP A 58 -12.46 2.92 12.32
N ARG A 59 -11.99 3.07 11.08
CA ARG A 59 -12.32 2.18 9.97
C ARG A 59 -11.11 1.44 9.43
N ILE A 60 -9.99 2.16 9.27
CA ILE A 60 -8.75 1.63 8.71
C ILE A 60 -7.55 2.30 9.38
N GLN A 61 -6.52 1.52 9.63
CA GLN A 61 -5.24 1.96 10.16
C GLN A 61 -4.13 1.43 9.26
N LEU A 62 -3.32 2.31 8.71
CA LEU A 62 -2.14 1.94 7.95
C LEU A 62 -0.91 1.99 8.84
N LYS A 63 -0.02 1.03 8.66
CA LYS A 63 1.33 1.03 9.18
C LYS A 63 2.28 0.93 7.99
N VAL A 64 3.24 1.83 7.91
CA VAL A 64 4.27 1.84 6.86
C VAL A 64 5.62 1.58 7.53
N GLU A 65 6.34 0.59 7.04
CA GLU A 65 7.66 0.17 7.53
C GLU A 65 8.64 0.01 6.37
N GLY A 66 9.72 0.79 6.38
CA GLY A 66 10.87 0.59 5.50
C GLY A 66 11.81 -0.42 6.14
N ILE A 67 11.87 -1.63 5.63
CA ILE A 67 12.57 -2.74 6.26
C ILE A 67 14.06 -2.75 5.93
N GLY A 68 14.45 -2.23 4.77
CA GLY A 68 15.86 -2.17 4.36
C GLY A 68 16.45 -3.55 4.08
N ASP A 69 15.65 -4.47 3.51
CA ASP A 69 16.11 -5.81 3.17
C ASP A 69 15.52 -6.25 1.83
N ASN A 70 16.16 -7.22 1.19
CA ASN A 70 15.81 -7.66 -0.15
C ASN A 70 14.53 -8.52 -0.18
N THR A 71 13.93 -8.58 -1.34
CA THR A 71 12.75 -9.35 -1.79
C THR A 71 12.20 -10.41 -0.82
N VAL A 72 12.79 -11.59 -0.73
CA VAL A 72 12.30 -12.71 0.10
C VAL A 72 12.45 -12.41 1.59
N ASN A 73 13.58 -11.82 2.00
CA ASN A 73 13.80 -11.44 3.39
C ASN A 73 12.83 -10.34 3.84
N LEU A 74 12.49 -9.41 2.96
CA LEU A 74 11.45 -8.40 3.21
C LEU A 74 10.12 -9.07 3.60
N LEU A 75 9.67 -10.04 2.79
CA LEU A 75 8.44 -10.79 3.08
C LEU A 75 8.52 -11.53 4.42
N MET A 76 9.65 -12.21 4.69
CA MET A 76 9.84 -12.94 5.95
C MET A 76 9.82 -12.01 7.17
N LYS A 77 10.48 -10.86 7.08
CA LYS A 77 10.47 -9.85 8.16
C LYS A 77 9.10 -9.22 8.34
N ALA A 78 8.39 -8.92 7.26
CA ALA A 78 7.01 -8.41 7.33
C ALA A 78 6.09 -9.43 8.02
N ARG A 79 6.23 -10.72 7.70
CA ARG A 79 5.48 -11.79 8.38
C ARG A 79 5.82 -11.87 9.86
N GLN A 80 7.09 -11.81 10.22
CA GLN A 80 7.52 -11.78 11.62
C GLN A 80 6.97 -10.55 12.35
N TYR A 81 6.94 -9.39 11.70
CA TYR A 81 6.34 -8.17 12.24
C TYR A 81 4.86 -8.39 12.56
N VAL A 82 4.09 -8.96 11.62
CA VAL A 82 2.66 -9.29 11.82
C VAL A 82 2.46 -10.23 13.00
N GLN A 83 3.27 -11.28 13.11
CA GLN A 83 3.16 -12.27 14.19
C GLN A 83 3.49 -11.69 15.57
N ASN A 84 4.41 -10.75 15.64
CA ASN A 84 4.86 -10.11 16.89
C ASN A 84 4.00 -8.89 17.28
N ASN A 85 3.07 -8.47 16.43
CA ASN A 85 2.22 -7.33 16.70
C ASN A 85 0.93 -7.75 17.39
N GLY A 86 0.47 -6.98 18.36
CA GLY A 86 -0.75 -7.26 19.11
C GLY A 86 -2.06 -7.04 18.35
N VAL A 87 -1.99 -6.68 17.05
CA VAL A 87 -3.15 -6.47 16.19
C VAL A 87 -3.15 -7.45 15.02
N VAL A 88 -4.34 -7.80 14.53
CA VAL A 88 -4.49 -8.63 13.33
C VAL A 88 -4.48 -7.73 12.10
N PHE A 89 -3.46 -7.87 11.27
CA PHE A 89 -3.40 -7.20 9.98
C PHE A 89 -4.27 -7.96 8.97
N LYS A 90 -5.19 -7.26 8.33
CA LYS A 90 -6.03 -7.83 7.26
C LYS A 90 -5.28 -7.90 5.94
N HIS A 91 -4.52 -6.87 5.62
CA HIS A 91 -3.72 -6.80 4.41
C HIS A 91 -2.26 -6.46 4.74
N VAL A 92 -1.34 -7.16 4.07
CA VAL A 92 0.10 -6.93 4.14
C VAL A 92 0.62 -6.74 2.71
N TRP A 93 1.14 -5.56 2.43
CA TRP A 93 1.62 -5.14 1.13
C TRP A 93 3.14 -5.18 1.13
N ILE A 94 3.73 -6.07 0.33
CA ILE A 94 5.17 -6.22 0.19
C ILE A 94 5.61 -5.42 -1.03
N VAL A 95 6.17 -4.24 -0.80
CA VAL A 95 6.57 -3.29 -1.84
C VAL A 95 8.06 -3.46 -2.12
N TYR A 96 8.41 -3.87 -3.33
CA TYR A 96 9.79 -4.16 -3.72
C TYR A 96 10.09 -3.83 -5.18
N ASP A 97 11.34 -3.52 -5.44
CA ASP A 97 11.88 -3.30 -6.77
C ASP A 97 12.40 -4.62 -7.36
N THR A 98 12.45 -4.72 -8.69
CA THR A 98 12.90 -5.96 -9.36
C THR A 98 14.28 -5.81 -10.01
N ASP A 99 14.99 -4.73 -9.74
CA ASP A 99 16.16 -4.32 -10.51
C ASP A 99 17.36 -5.28 -10.45
N ASP A 100 18.03 -5.36 -9.31
CA ASP A 100 19.33 -6.08 -9.20
C ASP A 100 19.20 -7.49 -8.60
N PHE A 101 17.96 -8.04 -8.53
CA PHE A 101 17.73 -9.33 -7.91
C PHE A 101 17.57 -10.48 -8.92
N PRO A 102 17.99 -11.70 -8.55
CA PRO A 102 17.71 -12.88 -9.36
C PRO A 102 16.21 -13.05 -9.61
N ALA A 103 15.84 -13.38 -10.85
CA ALA A 103 14.44 -13.59 -11.25
C ALA A 103 13.70 -14.57 -10.31
N GLU A 104 14.39 -15.62 -9.88
CA GLU A 104 13.85 -16.61 -8.94
C GLU A 104 13.39 -15.98 -7.61
N ASN A 105 14.16 -15.03 -7.06
CA ASN A 105 13.80 -14.35 -5.81
C ASN A 105 12.62 -13.39 -5.99
N ILE A 106 12.57 -12.70 -7.13
CA ILE A 106 11.47 -11.79 -7.48
C ILE A 106 10.16 -12.58 -7.56
N ASP A 107 10.16 -13.69 -8.31
CA ASP A 107 8.98 -14.52 -8.54
C ASP A 107 8.55 -15.27 -7.26
N MET A 108 9.53 -15.68 -6.43
CA MET A 108 9.27 -16.37 -5.17
C MET A 108 8.44 -15.56 -4.20
N VAL A 109 8.58 -14.23 -4.16
CA VAL A 109 7.76 -13.38 -3.28
C VAL A 109 6.28 -13.49 -3.64
N ALA A 110 5.94 -13.42 -4.93
CA ALA A 110 4.56 -13.54 -5.39
C ALA A 110 3.99 -14.93 -5.06
N GLN A 111 4.76 -15.99 -5.33
CA GLN A 111 4.35 -17.36 -5.01
C GLN A 111 4.13 -17.55 -3.50
N LEU A 112 5.04 -17.08 -2.65
CA LEU A 112 4.90 -17.20 -1.20
C LEU A 112 3.70 -16.39 -0.65
N CYS A 113 3.40 -15.23 -1.26
CA CYS A 113 2.19 -14.49 -0.91
C CYS A 113 0.93 -15.32 -1.19
N GLU A 114 0.84 -15.99 -2.35
CA GLU A 114 -0.27 -16.87 -2.68
C GLU A 114 -0.37 -18.07 -1.71
N GLU A 115 0.76 -18.70 -1.37
CA GLU A 115 0.80 -19.80 -0.42
C GLU A 115 0.31 -19.36 0.97
N TYR A 116 0.72 -18.18 1.44
CA TYR A 116 0.26 -17.65 2.75
C TYR A 116 -1.22 -17.29 2.73
N ASN A 117 -1.73 -16.75 1.62
CA ASN A 117 -3.14 -16.43 1.46
C ASN A 117 -4.04 -17.69 1.52
N ALA A 118 -3.52 -18.84 1.10
CA ALA A 118 -4.24 -20.12 1.21
C ALA A 118 -4.31 -20.68 2.64
N GLN A 119 -3.49 -20.15 3.57
CA GLN A 119 -3.32 -20.72 4.92
C GLN A 119 -3.91 -19.87 6.05
N GLY A 120 -4.28 -18.61 5.80
CA GLY A 120 -4.65 -17.67 6.86
C GLY A 120 -5.69 -16.63 6.48
N GLU A 121 -6.02 -15.78 7.46
CA GLU A 121 -6.98 -14.67 7.27
C GLU A 121 -6.29 -13.37 6.79
N THR A 122 -4.98 -13.25 7.01
CA THR A 122 -4.18 -12.12 6.54
C THR A 122 -3.87 -12.31 5.06
N ILE A 123 -4.17 -11.29 4.26
CA ILE A 123 -3.93 -11.29 2.81
C ILE A 123 -2.61 -10.59 2.51
N TYR A 124 -1.67 -11.32 1.93
CA TYR A 124 -0.37 -10.81 1.49
C TYR A 124 -0.43 -10.44 0.00
N HIS A 125 0.13 -9.31 -0.35
CA HIS A 125 0.17 -8.79 -1.72
C HIS A 125 1.61 -8.53 -2.14
N ALA A 126 2.02 -9.09 -3.26
CA ALA A 126 3.30 -8.81 -3.89
C ALA A 126 3.17 -7.56 -4.76
N VAL A 127 3.71 -6.44 -4.29
CA VAL A 127 3.62 -5.12 -4.94
C VAL A 127 4.98 -4.75 -5.51
N TRP A 128 5.27 -5.32 -6.65
CA TRP A 128 6.54 -5.10 -7.32
C TRP A 128 6.49 -3.94 -8.32
N SER A 129 7.65 -3.35 -8.61
CA SER A 129 7.87 -2.41 -9.71
C SER A 129 9.10 -2.83 -10.53
N ASN A 130 8.94 -3.00 -11.84
CA ASN A 130 10.00 -3.38 -12.73
C ASN A 130 10.40 -2.17 -13.63
N GLN A 131 11.57 -1.55 -13.42
CA GLN A 131 12.66 -2.02 -12.50
C GLN A 131 12.53 -1.46 -11.08
N CYS A 132 11.99 -0.24 -10.88
CA CYS A 132 11.93 0.42 -9.59
C CYS A 132 10.66 1.29 -9.44
N VAL A 133 10.40 1.76 -8.22
CA VAL A 133 9.21 2.56 -7.87
C VAL A 133 9.07 3.84 -8.69
N GLU A 134 10.14 4.38 -9.24
CA GLU A 134 10.09 5.57 -10.11
C GLU A 134 9.31 5.32 -11.41
N LEU A 135 9.16 4.07 -11.85
CA LEU A 135 8.22 3.75 -12.93
C LEU A 135 6.79 4.18 -12.54
N TRP A 136 6.34 3.83 -11.32
CA TRP A 136 5.05 4.28 -10.82
C TRP A 136 4.91 5.80 -10.87
N TYR A 137 5.94 6.55 -10.47
CA TYR A 137 5.93 8.00 -10.52
C TYR A 137 5.81 8.55 -11.95
N LEU A 138 6.51 7.96 -12.92
CA LEU A 138 6.43 8.34 -14.33
C LEU A 138 5.06 8.09 -14.93
N LEU A 139 4.39 7.00 -14.55
CA LEU A 139 3.06 6.67 -15.05
C LEU A 139 1.99 7.71 -14.71
N HIS A 140 2.24 8.63 -13.78
CA HIS A 140 1.37 9.77 -13.51
C HIS A 140 1.37 10.79 -14.66
N PHE A 141 2.43 10.84 -15.44
CA PHE A 141 2.62 11.83 -16.50
C PHE A 141 2.55 11.25 -17.91
N MET A 142 2.98 10.00 -18.06
CA MET A 142 3.07 9.39 -19.38
C MET A 142 2.88 7.88 -19.33
N TYR A 143 2.35 7.32 -20.40
CA TYR A 143 2.37 5.89 -20.62
C TYR A 143 3.76 5.45 -21.10
N MET A 144 4.31 4.42 -20.50
CA MET A 144 5.60 3.84 -20.85
C MET A 144 5.41 2.35 -21.15
N ASP A 145 5.59 1.95 -22.38
CA ASP A 145 5.46 0.57 -22.87
C ASP A 145 6.81 -0.04 -23.32
N THR A 146 7.87 0.72 -23.18
CA THR A 146 9.22 0.30 -23.54
C THR A 146 10.04 0.09 -22.30
N ASP A 147 10.63 -1.11 -22.18
CA ASP A 147 11.61 -1.40 -21.15
C ASP A 147 12.86 -0.58 -21.37
N ILE A 148 13.11 0.35 -20.46
CA ILE A 148 14.29 1.21 -20.46
C ILE A 148 14.99 1.09 -19.12
N ASP A 149 16.30 1.19 -19.13
CA ASP A 149 17.11 1.19 -17.92
C ASP A 149 16.64 2.26 -16.92
N ARG A 150 16.57 1.90 -15.63
CA ARG A 150 16.11 2.77 -14.54
C ARG A 150 16.87 4.10 -14.44
N SER A 151 18.12 4.17 -14.89
CA SER A 151 18.90 5.42 -14.92
C SER A 151 18.26 6.49 -15.78
N ARG A 152 17.38 6.12 -16.71
CA ARG A 152 16.61 7.04 -17.55
C ARG A 152 15.31 7.53 -16.92
N TYR A 153 14.87 6.92 -15.81
CA TYR A 153 13.64 7.36 -15.13
C TYR A 153 13.83 8.73 -14.47
N TRP A 154 14.93 8.96 -13.78
CA TRP A 154 15.19 10.21 -13.06
C TRP A 154 15.24 11.45 -13.94
N PRO A 155 15.97 11.48 -15.08
CA PRO A 155 15.93 12.62 -15.99
C PRO A 155 14.52 12.90 -16.50
N LYS A 156 13.80 11.86 -16.96
CA LYS A 156 12.42 12.00 -17.45
C LYS A 156 11.48 12.54 -16.36
N LEU A 157 11.59 12.02 -15.16
CA LEU A 157 10.78 12.46 -14.01
C LEU A 157 11.10 13.91 -13.65
N SER A 158 12.39 14.29 -13.66
CA SER A 158 12.82 15.67 -13.45
C SER A 158 12.26 16.64 -14.49
N ASP A 159 12.22 16.24 -15.76
CA ASP A 159 11.67 17.06 -16.83
C ASP A 159 10.17 17.28 -16.64
N TRP A 160 9.42 16.22 -16.31
CA TRP A 160 7.99 16.34 -16.02
C TRP A 160 7.70 17.20 -14.80
N LEU A 161 8.44 17.01 -13.70
CA LEU A 161 8.28 17.81 -12.49
C LEU A 161 8.58 19.29 -12.72
N LYS A 162 9.61 19.61 -13.52
CA LYS A 162 9.89 21.00 -13.93
C LYS A 162 8.75 21.60 -14.74
N ASN A 163 8.17 20.83 -15.67
CA ASN A 163 7.07 21.30 -16.51
C ASN A 163 5.82 21.67 -15.72
N ILE A 164 5.58 21.02 -14.59
CA ILE A 164 4.47 21.35 -13.68
C ILE A 164 4.88 22.34 -12.57
N GLY A 165 6.10 22.88 -12.61
CA GLY A 165 6.59 23.82 -11.60
C GLY A 165 7.01 23.21 -10.27
N ALA A 166 7.15 21.89 -10.20
CA ALA A 166 7.51 21.17 -8.98
C ALA A 166 9.02 20.95 -8.79
N GLY A 167 9.88 21.53 -9.65
CA GLY A 167 11.33 21.40 -9.57
C GLY A 167 11.87 20.12 -10.18
N SER A 168 13.05 19.68 -9.76
CA SER A 168 13.67 18.44 -10.23
C SER A 168 13.32 17.27 -9.33
N TYR A 169 13.40 16.03 -9.86
CA TYR A 169 13.33 14.83 -9.04
C TYR A 169 14.62 14.68 -8.22
N GLU A 170 14.43 14.41 -6.95
CA GLU A 170 15.47 13.99 -6.04
C GLU A 170 14.99 12.70 -5.35
N LYS A 171 15.89 11.74 -5.20
CA LYS A 171 15.57 10.52 -4.45
C LYS A 171 15.19 10.92 -3.01
N ASN A 172 14.20 10.26 -2.45
CA ASN A 172 13.71 10.52 -1.09
C ASN A 172 12.99 11.89 -0.92
N ARG A 173 12.45 12.42 -1.99
CA ARG A 173 11.67 13.65 -1.97
C ARG A 173 10.39 13.48 -1.15
N PRO A 174 10.19 14.24 -0.04
CA PRO A 174 9.12 13.95 0.93
C PRO A 174 7.71 14.34 0.46
N ASP A 175 7.57 15.22 -0.53
CA ASP A 175 6.31 15.71 -1.08
C ASP A 175 5.86 15.01 -2.37
N MET A 176 6.51 13.87 -2.71
CA MET A 176 6.22 13.16 -3.98
C MET A 176 4.74 12.76 -4.09
N TYR A 177 4.14 12.27 -3.01
CA TYR A 177 2.73 11.90 -3.05
C TYR A 177 1.83 13.11 -3.34
N GLU A 178 2.04 14.22 -2.65
CA GLU A 178 1.26 15.44 -2.82
C GLU A 178 1.36 16.01 -4.24
N VAL A 179 2.56 15.97 -4.82
CA VAL A 179 2.82 16.43 -6.20
C VAL A 179 2.16 15.51 -7.22
N LEU A 180 2.19 14.20 -7.01
CA LEU A 180 1.65 13.21 -7.95
C LEU A 180 0.14 12.99 -7.80
N ARG A 181 -0.42 13.27 -6.63
CA ARG A 181 -1.85 13.02 -6.31
C ARG A 181 -2.84 13.54 -7.36
N PRO A 182 -2.69 14.73 -7.96
CA PRO A 182 -3.61 15.22 -9.01
C PRO A 182 -3.65 14.34 -10.27
N TYR A 183 -2.61 13.55 -10.51
CA TYR A 183 -2.45 12.70 -11.70
C TYR A 183 -2.70 11.23 -11.43
N MET A 184 -3.19 10.88 -10.24
CA MET A 184 -3.34 9.50 -9.76
C MET A 184 -4.18 8.62 -10.70
N ASP A 185 -5.27 9.16 -11.24
CA ASP A 185 -6.14 8.42 -12.16
C ASP A 185 -5.41 8.05 -13.45
N ILE A 186 -4.52 8.91 -13.93
CA ILE A 186 -3.68 8.64 -15.10
C ILE A 186 -2.71 7.50 -14.79
N ALA A 187 -2.06 7.56 -13.63
CA ALA A 187 -1.11 6.52 -13.21
C ALA A 187 -1.78 5.15 -13.10
N ILE A 188 -2.94 5.08 -12.46
CA ILE A 188 -3.71 3.84 -12.33
C ILE A 188 -4.10 3.29 -13.71
N ALA A 189 -4.60 4.13 -14.61
CA ALA A 189 -4.98 3.71 -15.95
C ALA A 189 -3.77 3.18 -16.75
N ASN A 190 -2.64 3.88 -16.67
CA ASN A 190 -1.40 3.49 -17.35
C ASN A 190 -0.84 2.17 -16.78
N ALA A 191 -0.82 2.02 -15.45
CA ALA A 191 -0.34 0.80 -14.80
C ALA A 191 -1.22 -0.42 -15.15
N LYS A 192 -2.53 -0.27 -15.14
CA LYS A 192 -3.47 -1.33 -15.57
C LYS A 192 -3.29 -1.72 -17.02
N ARG A 193 -2.98 -0.76 -17.88
CA ARG A 193 -2.70 -1.03 -19.28
C ARG A 193 -1.42 -1.86 -19.44
N LEU A 194 -0.36 -1.54 -18.66
CA LEU A 194 0.86 -2.36 -18.62
C LEU A 194 0.61 -3.75 -18.05
N ASP A 195 -0.17 -3.83 -16.98
CA ASP A 195 -0.53 -5.11 -16.36
C ASP A 195 -1.25 -6.04 -17.36
N LYS A 196 -2.18 -5.48 -18.11
CA LYS A 196 -2.87 -6.23 -19.18
C LYS A 196 -1.93 -6.70 -20.30
N GLN A 197 -0.90 -5.91 -20.64
CA GLN A 197 0.11 -6.33 -21.64
C GLN A 197 1.02 -7.43 -21.11
N ASN A 198 1.22 -7.48 -19.81
CA ASN A 198 2.03 -8.47 -19.13
C ASN A 198 1.22 -9.66 -18.59
N GLU A 199 -0.07 -9.77 -18.97
CA GLU A 199 -0.95 -10.83 -18.48
C GLU A 199 -0.35 -12.22 -18.73
N GLY A 200 -0.31 -13.04 -17.69
CA GLY A 200 0.27 -14.39 -17.72
C GLY A 200 1.80 -14.44 -17.59
N ARG A 201 2.49 -13.31 -17.50
CA ARG A 201 3.93 -13.25 -17.22
C ARG A 201 4.21 -13.23 -15.73
N LYS A 202 5.39 -13.71 -15.36
CA LYS A 202 5.90 -13.60 -14.00
C LYS A 202 6.35 -12.17 -13.69
N PRO A 203 6.44 -11.76 -12.42
CA PRO A 203 6.95 -10.44 -12.05
C PRO A 203 8.31 -10.09 -12.68
N SER A 204 9.25 -11.04 -12.70
CA SER A 204 10.59 -10.88 -13.30
C SER A 204 10.57 -10.67 -14.81
N GLU A 205 9.51 -11.09 -15.50
CA GLU A 205 9.35 -11.00 -16.96
C GLU A 205 8.46 -9.81 -17.38
N SER A 206 7.93 -9.07 -16.42
CA SER A 206 6.91 -8.03 -16.63
C SER A 206 7.52 -6.64 -16.65
N ALA A 207 8.40 -6.38 -17.64
CA ALA A 207 9.04 -5.08 -17.84
C ALA A 207 8.53 -4.38 -19.12
N PRO A 208 8.12 -3.10 -19.04
CA PRO A 208 7.85 -2.35 -17.82
C PRO A 208 6.54 -2.78 -17.16
N GLY A 209 6.48 -2.72 -15.83
CA GLY A 209 5.28 -3.10 -15.08
C GLY A 209 5.36 -2.71 -13.61
N THR A 210 4.21 -2.49 -12.98
CA THR A 210 4.13 -2.23 -11.54
C THR A 210 2.78 -2.63 -10.98
N LYS A 211 2.77 -3.14 -9.75
CA LYS A 211 1.56 -3.50 -8.99
C LYS A 211 1.20 -2.45 -7.93
N VAL A 212 1.91 -1.32 -7.86
CA VAL A 212 1.60 -0.25 -6.90
C VAL A 212 0.17 0.27 -7.06
N TYR A 213 -0.37 0.24 -8.27
CA TYR A 213 -1.75 0.66 -8.52
C TYR A 213 -2.79 -0.15 -7.73
N GLU A 214 -2.55 -1.45 -7.47
CA GLU A 214 -3.48 -2.30 -6.70
C GLU A 214 -3.60 -1.80 -5.24
N LEU A 215 -2.46 -1.48 -4.62
CA LEU A 215 -2.41 -0.89 -3.28
C LEU A 215 -3.13 0.47 -3.24
N VAL A 216 -2.83 1.33 -4.21
CA VAL A 216 -3.42 2.67 -4.26
C VAL A 216 -4.92 2.61 -4.53
N GLU A 217 -5.39 1.74 -5.42
CA GLU A 217 -6.84 1.55 -5.66
C GLU A 217 -7.58 1.04 -4.42
N MET A 218 -7.00 0.09 -3.69
CA MET A 218 -7.58 -0.39 -2.43
C MET A 218 -7.77 0.75 -1.43
N LEU A 219 -6.81 1.68 -1.37
CA LEU A 219 -6.85 2.81 -0.45
C LEU A 219 -7.64 4.02 -0.98
N ARG A 220 -7.95 4.05 -2.28
CA ARG A 220 -8.60 5.19 -2.95
C ARG A 220 -9.89 5.70 -2.27
N PRO A 221 -10.80 4.84 -1.77
CA PRO A 221 -12.00 5.31 -1.07
C PRO A 221 -11.72 6.19 0.15
N TYR A 222 -10.52 6.08 0.72
CA TYR A 222 -10.06 6.85 1.87
C TYR A 222 -9.19 8.07 1.49
N LEU A 223 -8.88 8.24 0.19
CA LEU A 223 -8.01 9.32 -0.31
C LEU A 223 -8.78 10.40 -1.05
N SER A 224 -10.01 10.13 -1.47
CA SER A 224 -10.88 11.13 -2.07
C SER A 224 -11.26 12.18 -1.02
N ASP A 225 -11.12 13.45 -1.38
CA ASP A 225 -11.66 14.53 -0.56
C ASP A 225 -13.18 14.36 -0.54
N THR A 226 -13.73 13.99 0.60
CA THR A 226 -15.17 14.02 0.83
C THR A 226 -15.59 15.49 0.71
N GLN A 227 -16.34 15.81 -0.35
CA GLN A 227 -17.02 17.10 -0.50
C GLN A 227 -17.99 17.31 0.65
#